data_aeba2eeb8472bc65fff1d9c7b374d928
#
_entry.id   aeba2eeb8472bc65fff1d9c7b374d928
#
_cell.length_a   1.000
_cell.length_b   1.000
_cell.length_c   1.000
_cell.angle_alpha   90.00
_cell.angle_beta   90.00
_cell.angle_gamma   90.00
#
_symmetry.space_group_name_H-M   'P 1'
#
loop_
_entity.id
_entity.type
_entity.pdbx_description
1 polymer ?
#
loop_
_entity_poly.entity_id
_entity_poly.type
_entity_poly.pdbx_seq_one_letter_code
_entity_poly.pdbx_strand_id
1 'polypeptide(L)'
;MHRLASVLFGCLLCLHALATQSLQVKPTLNASPQRVLFVGNSYYYYNNSLHNHVSNLVKAAEPALGARLQFKSSTIGGAALNHHNMAHLIEPGRIGVSQPFEWVVMQGGSGEPLSPRRREIFRQTAAHNAELIRGKGGQVALYMTHAYVEPHRQVKPQNIVATEAMYVDVGNQIDALVIPVGLAFEEAYRRFPDLKLHNRDGTHPSLLGTYLAACTTFATLYGRSPVGNSYRAEGITDEALATQLQQVAQDVVTQFFQRN
;
A
#
# COMPACT_ATOMS: atom_id res chain seq x y z
N MET A 1 57.66 -40.29 17.75
CA MET A 1 56.93 -40.02 16.52
C MET A 1 55.43 -39.86 16.88
N HIS A 2 54.99 -38.65 17.16
CA HIS A 2 53.56 -38.35 17.51
C HIS A 2 52.93 -37.63 16.34
N ARG A 3 51.91 -38.24 15.75
CA ARG A 3 51.10 -37.62 14.69
C ARG A 3 49.97 -36.83 15.34
N LEU A 4 49.97 -35.52 15.17
CA LEU A 4 48.83 -34.66 15.46
C LEU A 4 47.79 -34.79 14.31
N ALA A 5 46.59 -35.19 14.65
CA ALA A 5 45.45 -35.13 13.74
C ALA A 5 44.73 -33.79 13.96
N SER A 6 44.75 -32.91 12.96
CA SER A 6 44.00 -31.67 12.97
C SER A 6 42.57 -31.95 12.52
N VAL A 7 41.61 -31.75 13.41
CA VAL A 7 40.16 -31.80 13.10
C VAL A 7 39.75 -30.42 12.63
N LEU A 8 39.45 -30.28 11.34
CA LEU A 8 38.80 -29.09 10.80
C LEU A 8 37.29 -29.13 11.13
N PHE A 9 36.87 -28.23 12.00
CA PHE A 9 35.46 -28.00 12.29
C PHE A 9 34.90 -27.04 11.23
N GLY A 10 34.24 -27.59 10.20
CA GLY A 10 33.55 -26.81 9.19
C GLY A 10 32.25 -26.20 9.76
N CYS A 11 32.25 -24.90 10.01
CA CYS A 11 31.04 -24.16 10.37
C CYS A 11 30.16 -24.02 9.11
N LEU A 12 29.15 -24.87 8.98
CA LEU A 12 28.09 -24.70 7.98
C LEU A 12 27.21 -23.53 8.42
N LEU A 13 27.43 -22.34 7.85
CA LEU A 13 26.53 -21.22 7.94
C LEU A 13 25.27 -21.57 7.10
N CYS A 14 24.21 -22.06 7.75
CA CYS A 14 22.89 -22.14 7.15
C CYS A 14 22.37 -20.72 6.92
N LEU A 15 22.55 -20.20 5.70
CA LEU A 15 21.79 -19.07 5.20
C LEU A 15 20.34 -19.56 5.06
N HIS A 16 19.51 -19.26 6.05
CA HIS A 16 18.07 -19.33 5.88
C HIS A 16 17.69 -18.18 4.95
N ALA A 17 17.56 -18.46 3.66
CA ALA A 17 16.81 -17.61 2.76
C ALA A 17 15.38 -17.56 3.34
N LEU A 18 14.97 -16.40 3.87
CA LEU A 18 13.58 -16.13 4.16
C LEU A 18 12.85 -16.23 2.81
N ALA A 19 12.20 -17.37 2.58
CA ALA A 19 11.30 -17.51 1.46
C ALA A 19 10.23 -16.42 1.64
N THR A 20 10.20 -15.46 0.73
CA THR A 20 9.11 -14.49 0.65
C THR A 20 7.84 -15.29 0.45
N GLN A 21 6.94 -15.22 1.42
CA GLN A 21 5.65 -15.90 1.34
C GLN A 21 4.89 -15.39 0.12
N SER A 22 4.38 -16.28 -0.72
CA SER A 22 3.60 -15.87 -1.90
C SER A 22 2.26 -15.29 -1.48
N LEU A 23 1.79 -14.27 -2.20
CA LEU A 23 0.47 -13.67 -2.00
C LEU A 23 -0.63 -14.59 -2.54
N GLN A 24 -1.63 -14.87 -1.69
CA GLN A 24 -2.77 -15.70 -2.07
C GLN A 24 -3.77 -14.94 -2.93
N VAL A 25 -3.99 -13.64 -2.63
CA VAL A 25 -4.92 -12.79 -3.37
C VAL A 25 -4.19 -11.95 -4.41
N LYS A 26 -4.63 -12.06 -5.65
CA LYS A 26 -4.06 -11.32 -6.79
C LYS A 26 -5.09 -10.32 -7.36
N PRO A 27 -4.63 -9.25 -8.03
CA PRO A 27 -5.52 -8.32 -8.69
C PRO A 27 -6.41 -9.01 -9.74
N THR A 28 -7.67 -8.62 -9.76
CA THR A 28 -8.57 -9.00 -10.87
C THR A 28 -8.34 -8.04 -12.03
N LEU A 29 -7.98 -8.57 -13.19
CA LEU A 29 -7.77 -7.76 -14.39
C LEU A 29 -9.07 -7.05 -14.81
N ASN A 30 -8.95 -5.76 -15.15
CA ASN A 30 -10.05 -4.91 -15.58
C ASN A 30 -11.23 -4.88 -14.58
N ALA A 31 -10.94 -4.98 -13.30
CA ALA A 31 -11.93 -4.78 -12.24
C ALA A 31 -12.56 -3.37 -12.34
N SER A 32 -13.80 -3.23 -11.90
CA SER A 32 -14.55 -1.98 -12.04
C SER A 32 -15.29 -1.62 -10.74
N PRO A 33 -14.64 -1.62 -9.57
CA PRO A 33 -15.30 -1.25 -8.33
C PRO A 33 -15.74 0.22 -8.35
N GLN A 34 -16.96 0.48 -7.89
CA GLN A 34 -17.54 1.81 -7.86
C GLN A 34 -17.58 2.39 -6.45
N ARG A 35 -17.80 1.56 -5.43
CA ARG A 35 -17.91 1.97 -4.03
C ARG A 35 -16.69 1.52 -3.26
N VAL A 36 -15.77 2.45 -3.02
CA VAL A 36 -14.50 2.17 -2.34
C VAL A 36 -14.34 3.09 -1.13
N LEU A 37 -14.05 2.50 0.03
CA LEU A 37 -13.74 3.20 1.25
C LEU A 37 -12.24 3.11 1.55
N PHE A 38 -11.60 4.25 1.78
CA PHE A 38 -10.21 4.35 2.22
C PHE A 38 -10.18 4.70 3.71
N VAL A 39 -9.59 3.83 4.54
CA VAL A 39 -9.48 4.01 5.98
C VAL A 39 -8.00 4.09 6.37
N GLY A 40 -7.58 5.21 6.95
CA GLY A 40 -6.18 5.45 7.26
C GLY A 40 -5.89 6.76 7.99
N ASN A 41 -4.77 7.35 7.69
CA ASN A 41 -4.29 8.54 8.39
C ASN A 41 -3.78 9.63 7.43
N SER A 42 -2.79 10.43 7.87
CA SER A 42 -2.22 11.53 7.09
C SER A 42 -1.59 11.08 5.76
N TYR A 43 -1.15 9.86 5.63
CA TYR A 43 -0.65 9.35 4.35
C TYR A 43 -1.72 9.33 3.26
N TYR A 44 -3.01 9.32 3.65
CA TYR A 44 -4.11 9.42 2.71
C TYR A 44 -4.56 10.85 2.44
N TYR A 45 -4.68 11.71 3.48
CA TYR A 45 -5.32 13.02 3.29
C TYR A 45 -4.39 14.12 2.75
N TYR A 46 -3.06 13.93 2.77
CA TYR A 46 -2.15 14.90 2.17
C TYR A 46 -2.43 15.10 0.67
N ASN A 47 -2.06 16.28 0.15
CA ASN A 47 -2.06 16.61 -1.28
C ASN A 47 -3.40 16.34 -1.97
N ASN A 48 -4.50 16.85 -1.45
CA ASN A 48 -5.86 16.64 -1.95
C ASN A 48 -6.37 15.19 -1.83
N SER A 49 -5.78 14.40 -0.96
CA SER A 49 -6.23 13.06 -0.59
C SER A 49 -6.10 11.97 -1.67
N LEU A 50 -5.49 10.86 -1.30
CA LEU A 50 -5.22 9.71 -2.18
C LEU A 50 -6.46 9.26 -2.97
N HIS A 51 -7.63 9.14 -2.31
CA HIS A 51 -8.85 8.64 -2.95
C HIS A 51 -9.33 9.52 -4.11
N ASN A 52 -9.09 10.85 -4.06
CA ASN A 52 -9.39 11.77 -5.15
C ASN A 52 -8.48 11.53 -6.36
N HIS A 53 -7.18 11.30 -6.13
CA HIS A 53 -6.24 10.98 -7.20
C HIS A 53 -6.57 9.65 -7.86
N VAL A 54 -6.90 8.61 -7.08
CA VAL A 54 -7.34 7.31 -7.63
C VAL A 54 -8.63 7.48 -8.43
N SER A 55 -9.62 8.24 -7.92
CA SER A 55 -10.85 8.55 -8.64
C SER A 55 -10.59 9.24 -9.98
N ASN A 56 -9.67 10.18 -10.00
CA ASN A 56 -9.31 10.92 -11.23
C ASN A 56 -8.57 10.04 -12.25
N LEU A 57 -7.71 9.11 -11.79
CA LEU A 57 -7.11 8.10 -12.67
C LEU A 57 -8.18 7.21 -13.32
N VAL A 58 -9.19 6.77 -12.54
CA VAL A 58 -10.31 5.98 -13.07
C VAL A 58 -11.13 6.80 -14.06
N LYS A 59 -11.47 8.06 -13.74
CA LYS A 59 -12.23 8.96 -14.63
C LYS A 59 -11.52 9.18 -15.96
N ALA A 60 -10.19 9.34 -15.93
CA ALA A 60 -9.40 9.52 -17.14
C ALA A 60 -9.30 8.24 -17.98
N ALA A 61 -9.20 7.07 -17.32
CA ALA A 61 -9.09 5.78 -18.01
C ALA A 61 -10.45 5.30 -18.56
N GLU A 62 -11.54 5.53 -17.82
CA GLU A 62 -12.90 5.06 -18.14
C GLU A 62 -13.95 6.07 -17.65
N PRO A 63 -14.28 7.08 -18.44
CA PRO A 63 -15.23 8.16 -18.04
C PRO A 63 -16.60 7.65 -17.59
N ALA A 64 -17.13 6.60 -18.23
CA ALA A 64 -18.41 6.00 -17.88
C ALA A 64 -18.42 5.34 -16.50
N LEU A 65 -17.33 4.67 -16.11
CA LEU A 65 -17.12 4.16 -14.74
C LEU A 65 -16.90 5.33 -13.79
N GLY A 66 -16.05 6.28 -14.18
CA GLY A 66 -15.74 7.47 -13.41
C GLY A 66 -16.94 8.27 -12.93
N ALA A 67 -17.98 8.35 -13.76
CA ALA A 67 -19.24 9.03 -13.44
C ALA A 67 -20.06 8.34 -12.33
N ARG A 68 -19.79 7.06 -12.03
CA ARG A 68 -20.53 6.27 -11.05
C ARG A 68 -19.77 6.05 -9.73
N LEU A 69 -18.55 6.56 -9.62
CA LEU A 69 -17.70 6.34 -8.44
C LEU A 69 -18.31 6.99 -7.19
N GLN A 70 -18.32 6.23 -6.12
CA GLN A 70 -18.72 6.64 -4.77
C GLN A 70 -17.57 6.33 -3.80
N PHE A 71 -16.48 7.07 -3.96
CA PHE A 71 -15.32 6.95 -3.09
C PHE A 71 -15.51 7.73 -1.80
N LYS A 72 -15.11 7.15 -0.70
CA LYS A 72 -15.08 7.79 0.63
C LYS A 72 -13.72 7.58 1.28
N SER A 73 -13.38 8.51 2.15
CA SER A 73 -12.16 8.44 2.94
C SER A 73 -12.50 8.75 4.40
N SER A 74 -12.03 7.90 5.31
CA SER A 74 -12.06 8.13 6.75
C SER A 74 -10.63 8.17 7.25
N THR A 75 -10.17 9.37 7.66
CA THR A 75 -8.79 9.59 8.05
C THR A 75 -8.70 10.31 9.38
N ILE A 76 -7.78 9.86 10.24
CA ILE A 76 -7.45 10.47 11.52
C ILE A 76 -5.94 10.70 11.55
N GLY A 77 -5.49 11.94 11.84
CA GLY A 77 -4.06 12.27 11.89
C GLY A 77 -3.30 11.41 12.89
N GLY A 78 -2.21 10.75 12.44
CA GLY A 78 -1.38 9.88 13.26
C GLY A 78 -2.03 8.57 13.73
N ALA A 79 -3.22 8.22 13.20
CA ALA A 79 -3.95 7.03 13.64
C ALA A 79 -3.26 5.72 13.22
N ALA A 80 -3.38 4.74 14.10
CA ALA A 80 -3.28 3.33 13.78
C ALA A 80 -4.67 2.79 13.35
N LEU A 81 -4.71 1.61 12.75
CA LEU A 81 -5.96 1.06 12.20
C LEU A 81 -7.05 0.85 13.27
N ASN A 82 -6.65 0.48 14.50
CA ASN A 82 -7.57 0.27 15.62
C ASN A 82 -8.23 1.55 16.19
N HIS A 83 -7.87 2.72 15.68
CA HIS A 83 -8.52 3.98 16.09
C HIS A 83 -9.79 4.28 15.29
N HIS A 84 -10.08 3.49 14.25
CA HIS A 84 -11.25 3.66 13.41
C HIS A 84 -12.41 2.76 13.85
N ASN A 85 -13.61 3.30 13.89
CA ASN A 85 -14.84 2.52 14.12
C ASN A 85 -15.30 1.92 12.78
N MET A 86 -14.72 0.78 12.40
CA MET A 86 -14.99 0.14 11.13
C MET A 86 -16.47 -0.24 10.98
N ALA A 87 -17.10 -0.76 12.01
CA ALA A 87 -18.52 -1.14 11.99
C ALA A 87 -19.43 0.04 11.61
N HIS A 88 -19.13 1.24 12.11
CA HIS A 88 -19.86 2.46 11.73
C HIS A 88 -19.59 2.88 10.29
N LEU A 89 -18.31 2.84 9.88
CA LEU A 89 -17.88 3.35 8.56
C LEU A 89 -18.45 2.55 7.40
N ILE A 90 -18.58 1.24 7.56
CA ILE A 90 -19.07 0.34 6.50
C ILE A 90 -20.60 0.19 6.48
N GLU A 91 -21.30 0.74 7.49
CA GLU A 91 -22.76 0.65 7.54
C GLU A 91 -23.37 1.54 6.44
N PRO A 92 -24.24 0.99 5.56
CA PRO A 92 -24.89 1.75 4.51
C PRO A 92 -25.59 3.01 5.04
N GLY A 93 -25.42 4.13 4.35
CA GLY A 93 -26.00 5.43 4.69
C GLY A 93 -25.21 6.27 5.70
N ARG A 94 -24.27 5.69 6.48
CA ARG A 94 -23.57 6.41 7.55
C ARG A 94 -22.62 7.49 7.07
N ILE A 95 -21.93 7.24 5.96
CA ILE A 95 -20.99 8.21 5.37
C ILE A 95 -21.38 8.58 3.92
N GLY A 96 -22.69 8.60 3.65
CA GLY A 96 -23.25 9.08 2.38
C GLY A 96 -23.13 8.11 1.22
N VAL A 97 -22.98 6.82 1.47
CA VAL A 97 -23.09 5.73 0.48
C VAL A 97 -24.19 4.79 0.95
N SER A 98 -25.26 4.66 0.16
CA SER A 98 -26.47 3.92 0.54
C SER A 98 -26.38 2.41 0.37
N GLN A 99 -25.36 1.92 -0.31
CA GLN A 99 -25.10 0.50 -0.52
C GLN A 99 -23.79 0.09 0.14
N PRO A 100 -23.55 -1.19 0.42
CA PRO A 100 -22.27 -1.67 0.94
C PRO A 100 -21.10 -1.28 0.04
N PHE A 101 -19.94 -0.99 0.64
CA PHE A 101 -18.70 -0.80 -0.11
C PHE A 101 -18.27 -2.11 -0.76
N GLU A 102 -17.84 -2.04 -2.02
CA GLU A 102 -17.28 -3.19 -2.74
C GLU A 102 -15.86 -3.49 -2.28
N TRP A 103 -15.11 -2.43 -1.96
CA TRP A 103 -13.77 -2.54 -1.40
C TRP A 103 -13.58 -1.59 -0.22
N VAL A 104 -12.87 -2.07 0.79
CA VAL A 104 -12.34 -1.25 1.87
C VAL A 104 -10.82 -1.38 1.86
N VAL A 105 -10.14 -0.26 1.64
CA VAL A 105 -8.68 -0.16 1.62
C VAL A 105 -8.22 0.31 2.98
N MET A 106 -7.61 -0.57 3.75
CA MET A 106 -7.14 -0.30 5.10
C MET A 106 -5.65 0.02 5.13
N GLN A 107 -5.28 1.07 5.85
CA GLN A 107 -3.89 1.47 6.08
C GLN A 107 -3.58 1.41 7.57
N GLY A 108 -2.46 0.82 7.92
CA GLY A 108 -1.92 0.87 9.28
C GLY A 108 -1.20 2.18 9.60
N GLY A 109 -0.84 2.38 10.86
CA GLY A 109 0.06 3.47 11.26
C GLY A 109 1.47 3.24 10.73
N SER A 110 2.17 4.31 10.35
CA SER A 110 3.51 4.25 9.75
C SER A 110 4.57 3.55 10.62
N GLY A 111 4.40 3.58 11.94
CA GLY A 111 5.29 2.90 12.89
C GLY A 111 4.85 1.49 13.30
N GLU A 112 3.73 0.98 12.79
CA GLU A 112 3.25 -0.37 13.15
C GLU A 112 4.21 -1.47 12.70
N PRO A 113 4.81 -1.42 11.50
CA PRO A 113 5.77 -2.44 11.08
C PRO A 113 7.02 -2.53 11.96
N LEU A 114 7.38 -1.45 12.66
CA LEU A 114 8.63 -1.31 13.38
C LEU A 114 8.60 -1.87 14.82
N SER A 115 7.46 -2.34 15.30
CA SER A 115 7.29 -2.83 16.67
C SER A 115 6.52 -4.15 16.69
N PRO A 116 7.05 -5.23 17.32
CA PRO A 116 6.33 -6.50 17.42
C PRO A 116 4.92 -6.35 18.02
N ARG A 117 4.79 -5.54 19.10
CA ARG A 117 3.51 -5.27 19.74
C ARG A 117 2.53 -4.57 18.80
N ARG A 118 3.00 -3.58 18.03
CA ARG A 118 2.13 -2.83 17.11
C ARG A 118 1.73 -3.68 15.89
N ARG A 119 2.64 -4.52 15.38
CA ARG A 119 2.30 -5.50 14.33
C ARG A 119 1.19 -6.43 14.77
N GLU A 120 1.24 -6.92 16.02
CA GLU A 120 0.20 -7.80 16.56
C GLU A 120 -1.15 -7.07 16.69
N ILE A 121 -1.17 -5.82 17.18
CA ILE A 121 -2.39 -5.01 17.22
C ILE A 121 -2.96 -4.80 15.82
N PHE A 122 -2.10 -4.47 14.84
CA PHE A 122 -2.53 -4.31 13.44
C PHE A 122 -3.14 -5.62 12.90
N ARG A 123 -2.47 -6.75 13.11
CA ARG A 123 -2.93 -8.07 12.67
C ARG A 123 -4.32 -8.40 13.22
N GLN A 124 -4.53 -8.25 14.53
CA GLN A 124 -5.81 -8.52 15.19
C GLN A 124 -6.91 -7.57 14.69
N THR A 125 -6.59 -6.28 14.56
CA THR A 125 -7.54 -5.28 14.08
C THR A 125 -7.91 -5.51 12.62
N ALA A 126 -6.94 -5.81 11.77
CA ALA A 126 -7.19 -6.10 10.36
C ALA A 126 -8.07 -7.35 10.18
N ALA A 127 -7.82 -8.40 10.96
CA ALA A 127 -8.63 -9.61 10.95
C ALA A 127 -10.09 -9.32 11.35
N HIS A 128 -10.30 -8.66 12.48
CA HIS A 128 -11.64 -8.26 12.93
C HIS A 128 -12.36 -7.38 11.90
N ASN A 129 -11.68 -6.38 11.35
CA ASN A 129 -12.27 -5.50 10.34
C ASN A 129 -12.60 -6.25 9.04
N ALA A 130 -11.76 -7.22 8.63
CA ALA A 130 -12.01 -8.04 7.45
C ALA A 130 -13.30 -8.88 7.60
N GLU A 131 -13.55 -9.44 8.78
CA GLU A 131 -14.80 -10.15 9.08
C GLU A 131 -16.02 -9.22 8.96
N LEU A 132 -15.96 -8.02 9.54
CA LEU A 132 -17.03 -7.03 9.45
C LEU A 132 -17.31 -6.62 7.99
N ILE A 133 -16.26 -6.33 7.22
CA ILE A 133 -16.37 -5.90 5.81
C ILE A 133 -16.99 -7.01 4.96
N ARG A 134 -16.52 -8.25 5.12
CA ARG A 134 -17.07 -9.41 4.38
C ARG A 134 -18.49 -9.74 4.78
N GLY A 135 -18.83 -9.56 6.05
CA GLY A 135 -20.20 -9.69 6.54
C GLY A 135 -21.20 -8.73 5.85
N LYS A 136 -20.69 -7.64 5.23
CA LYS A 136 -21.46 -6.70 4.39
C LYS A 136 -21.28 -6.96 2.88
N GLY A 137 -20.57 -8.01 2.48
CA GLY A 137 -20.31 -8.36 1.08
C GLY A 137 -19.13 -7.60 0.44
N GLY A 138 -18.36 -6.85 1.22
CA GLY A 138 -17.19 -6.11 0.74
C GLY A 138 -15.92 -6.97 0.67
N GLN A 139 -14.96 -6.54 -0.14
CA GLN A 139 -13.62 -7.08 -0.23
C GLN A 139 -12.61 -6.19 0.52
N VAL A 140 -11.49 -6.77 0.90
CA VAL A 140 -10.47 -6.12 1.72
C VAL A 140 -9.19 -5.93 0.93
N ALA A 141 -8.64 -4.71 0.98
CA ALA A 141 -7.28 -4.42 0.53
C ALA A 141 -6.47 -3.78 1.67
N LEU A 142 -5.19 -4.09 1.71
CA LEU A 142 -4.23 -3.50 2.62
C LEU A 142 -3.28 -2.58 1.84
N TYR A 143 -3.19 -1.33 2.25
CA TYR A 143 -2.27 -0.36 1.69
C TYR A 143 -0.93 -0.45 2.43
N MET A 144 0.08 -1.02 1.80
CA MET A 144 1.44 -1.09 2.32
C MET A 144 2.06 0.31 2.35
N THR A 145 2.32 0.82 3.55
CA THR A 145 2.90 2.16 3.75
C THR A 145 4.34 2.23 3.24
N HIS A 146 4.78 3.42 2.83
CA HIS A 146 6.19 3.68 2.52
C HIS A 146 7.03 3.81 3.80
N ALA A 147 8.33 3.54 3.66
CA ALA A 147 9.29 3.68 4.75
C ALA A 147 9.66 5.16 4.98
N TYR A 148 10.21 5.46 6.15
CA TYR A 148 10.75 6.78 6.46
C TYR A 148 12.05 7.06 5.72
N VAL A 149 12.29 8.32 5.39
CA VAL A 149 13.57 8.83 4.86
C VAL A 149 14.13 9.93 5.76
N GLU A 150 15.39 10.30 5.58
CA GLU A 150 15.97 11.44 6.30
C GLU A 150 15.15 12.73 6.07
N PRO A 151 14.93 13.54 7.11
CA PRO A 151 15.53 13.51 8.46
C PRO A 151 14.67 12.80 9.53
N HIS A 152 13.76 11.91 9.18
CA HIS A 152 12.91 11.25 10.18
C HIS A 152 13.74 10.39 11.14
N ARG A 153 13.55 10.56 12.46
CA ARG A 153 14.38 9.91 13.51
C ARG A 153 14.37 8.37 13.53
N GLN A 154 13.39 7.75 12.88
CA GLN A 154 13.25 6.28 12.82
C GLN A 154 13.68 5.70 11.47
N VAL A 155 14.42 6.46 10.66
CA VAL A 155 15.00 5.95 9.40
C VAL A 155 15.93 4.78 9.67
N LYS A 156 15.69 3.67 8.98
CA LYS A 156 16.56 2.50 8.92
C LYS A 156 16.37 1.80 7.58
N PRO A 157 17.44 1.31 6.93
CA PRO A 157 17.32 0.60 5.65
C PRO A 157 16.38 -0.61 5.71
N GLN A 158 16.24 -1.24 6.88
CA GLN A 158 15.41 -2.43 7.07
C GLN A 158 13.92 -2.12 7.25
N ASN A 159 13.52 -0.85 7.33
CA ASN A 159 12.12 -0.49 7.58
C ASN A 159 11.20 -1.02 6.50
N ILE A 160 11.61 -0.93 5.23
CA ILE A 160 10.78 -1.44 4.13
C ILE A 160 10.62 -2.96 4.17
N VAL A 161 11.67 -3.69 4.55
CA VAL A 161 11.60 -5.15 4.70
C VAL A 161 10.60 -5.56 5.78
N ALA A 162 10.64 -4.88 6.94
CA ALA A 162 9.68 -5.12 8.03
C ALA A 162 8.25 -4.73 7.62
N THR A 163 8.10 -3.69 6.80
CA THR A 163 6.81 -3.23 6.30
C THR A 163 6.23 -4.25 5.31
N GLU A 164 7.00 -4.67 4.33
CA GLU A 164 6.59 -5.69 3.36
C GLU A 164 6.17 -6.98 4.08
N ALA A 165 7.01 -7.49 4.98
CA ALA A 165 6.71 -8.70 5.74
C ALA A 165 5.38 -8.59 6.49
N MET A 166 5.16 -7.50 7.24
CA MET A 166 3.92 -7.30 7.99
C MET A 166 2.67 -7.30 7.07
N TYR A 167 2.72 -6.57 5.96
CA TYR A 167 1.55 -6.45 5.08
C TYR A 167 1.29 -7.72 4.27
N VAL A 168 2.32 -8.46 3.87
CA VAL A 168 2.19 -9.75 3.17
C VAL A 168 1.65 -10.81 4.12
N ASP A 169 2.21 -10.94 5.34
CA ASP A 169 1.77 -11.91 6.33
C ASP A 169 0.30 -11.70 6.72
N VAL A 170 -0.07 -10.44 7.03
CA VAL A 170 -1.46 -10.12 7.38
C VAL A 170 -2.38 -10.25 6.17
N GLY A 171 -1.94 -9.83 4.97
CA GLY A 171 -2.70 -9.99 3.73
C GLY A 171 -3.07 -11.43 3.46
N ASN A 172 -2.11 -12.35 3.60
CA ASN A 172 -2.35 -13.80 3.43
C ASN A 172 -3.24 -14.36 4.53
N GLN A 173 -3.06 -13.93 5.78
CA GLN A 173 -3.87 -14.41 6.90
C GLN A 173 -5.34 -14.04 6.75
N ILE A 174 -5.65 -12.89 6.18
CA ILE A 174 -7.02 -12.40 6.06
C ILE A 174 -7.54 -12.39 4.61
N ASP A 175 -6.90 -13.10 3.69
CA ASP A 175 -7.24 -13.12 2.26
C ASP A 175 -7.45 -11.71 1.66
N ALA A 176 -6.56 -10.78 1.97
CA ALA A 176 -6.64 -9.40 1.50
C ALA A 176 -5.69 -9.13 0.33
N LEU A 177 -6.13 -8.31 -0.61
CA LEU A 177 -5.29 -7.76 -1.65
C LEU A 177 -4.28 -6.79 -1.03
N VAL A 178 -2.98 -6.92 -1.33
CA VAL A 178 -1.95 -6.00 -0.83
C VAL A 178 -1.54 -5.03 -1.92
N ILE A 179 -1.64 -3.74 -1.64
CA ILE A 179 -1.24 -2.65 -2.55
C ILE A 179 0.20 -2.25 -2.22
N PRO A 180 1.20 -2.51 -3.07
CA PRO A 180 2.62 -2.44 -2.72
C PRO A 180 3.20 -1.01 -2.83
N VAL A 181 2.54 -0.01 -2.22
CA VAL A 181 2.97 1.40 -2.35
C VAL A 181 4.35 1.62 -1.75
N GLY A 182 4.67 1.02 -0.61
CA GLY A 182 6.00 1.14 -0.02
C GLY A 182 7.10 0.69 -0.96
N LEU A 183 6.90 -0.42 -1.67
CA LEU A 183 7.86 -0.92 -2.66
C LEU A 183 7.95 0.00 -3.89
N ALA A 184 6.84 0.66 -4.28
CA ALA A 184 6.86 1.63 -5.37
C ALA A 184 7.72 2.87 -5.00
N PHE A 185 7.70 3.32 -3.74
CA PHE A 185 8.57 4.39 -3.28
C PHE A 185 10.04 3.98 -3.33
N GLU A 186 10.39 2.79 -2.85
CA GLU A 186 11.76 2.26 -2.91
C GLU A 186 12.27 2.17 -4.35
N GLU A 187 11.47 1.61 -5.25
CA GLU A 187 11.84 1.47 -6.66
C GLU A 187 11.98 2.83 -7.35
N ALA A 188 11.12 3.79 -7.04
CA ALA A 188 11.24 5.14 -7.57
C ALA A 188 12.53 5.83 -7.11
N TYR A 189 12.90 5.73 -5.83
CA TYR A 189 14.18 6.25 -5.34
C TYR A 189 15.39 5.51 -5.93
N ARG A 190 15.28 4.21 -6.16
CA ARG A 190 16.34 3.44 -6.82
C ARG A 190 16.59 3.89 -8.26
N ARG A 191 15.51 4.19 -9.01
CA ARG A 191 15.61 4.67 -10.41
C ARG A 191 15.99 6.15 -10.50
N PHE A 192 15.47 6.95 -9.58
CA PHE A 192 15.54 8.41 -9.60
C PHE A 192 15.90 8.93 -8.19
N PRO A 193 17.18 8.87 -7.78
CA PRO A 193 17.60 9.17 -6.40
C PRO A 193 17.30 10.63 -5.97
N ASP A 194 17.20 11.55 -6.91
CA ASP A 194 16.94 12.95 -6.64
C ASP A 194 15.46 13.30 -6.45
N LEU A 195 14.54 12.34 -6.70
CA LEU A 195 13.11 12.56 -6.48
C LEU A 195 12.82 12.93 -5.03
N LYS A 196 11.80 13.75 -4.84
CA LYS A 196 11.30 14.13 -3.52
C LYS A 196 9.90 13.55 -3.35
N LEU A 197 9.81 12.26 -3.00
CA LEU A 197 8.52 11.58 -2.76
C LEU A 197 7.97 11.84 -1.35
N HIS A 198 8.83 12.28 -0.42
CA HIS A 198 8.45 12.70 0.92
C HIS A 198 8.53 14.22 1.08
N ASN A 199 7.73 14.73 1.99
CA ASN A 199 7.88 16.09 2.49
C ASN A 199 9.17 16.22 3.33
N ARG A 200 9.49 17.45 3.75
CA ARG A 200 10.71 17.75 4.53
C ARG A 200 10.80 17.03 5.88
N ASP A 201 9.71 16.46 6.36
CA ASP A 201 9.67 15.70 7.63
C ASP A 201 10.12 14.24 7.47
N GLY A 202 10.36 13.79 6.23
CA GLY A 202 10.81 12.44 5.92
C GLY A 202 9.77 11.33 6.17
N THR A 203 8.50 11.70 6.36
CA THR A 203 7.42 10.74 6.62
C THR A 203 6.20 10.95 5.72
N HIS A 204 5.65 12.16 5.64
CA HIS A 204 4.47 12.42 4.84
C HIS A 204 4.78 12.45 3.34
N PRO A 205 3.90 11.94 2.48
CA PRO A 205 4.13 11.97 1.05
C PRO A 205 4.08 13.41 0.51
N SER A 206 4.97 13.74 -0.41
CA SER A 206 4.85 14.90 -1.28
C SER A 206 3.74 14.68 -2.32
N LEU A 207 3.46 15.67 -3.16
CA LEU A 207 2.52 15.49 -4.28
C LEU A 207 2.96 14.37 -5.22
N LEU A 208 4.27 14.26 -5.52
CA LEU A 208 4.80 13.17 -6.34
C LEU A 208 4.61 11.81 -5.67
N GLY A 209 4.85 11.74 -4.35
CA GLY A 209 4.63 10.51 -3.57
C GLY A 209 3.15 10.11 -3.54
N THR A 210 2.23 11.06 -3.34
CA THR A 210 0.78 10.79 -3.39
C THR A 210 0.35 10.32 -4.78
N TYR A 211 0.89 10.91 -5.85
CA TYR A 211 0.58 10.49 -7.22
C TYR A 211 1.09 9.08 -7.52
N LEU A 212 2.33 8.77 -7.15
CA LEU A 212 2.87 7.41 -7.26
C LEU A 212 2.01 6.39 -6.50
N ALA A 213 1.62 6.74 -5.27
CA ALA A 213 0.73 5.90 -4.46
C ALA A 213 -0.63 5.69 -5.13
N ALA A 214 -1.18 6.73 -5.75
CA ALA A 214 -2.44 6.64 -6.49
C ALA A 214 -2.33 5.76 -7.73
N CYS A 215 -1.25 5.88 -8.51
CA CYS A 215 -0.97 5.03 -9.66
C CYS A 215 -0.82 3.55 -9.25
N THR A 216 -0.10 3.29 -8.15
CA THR A 216 0.06 1.93 -7.59
C THR A 216 -1.27 1.36 -7.12
N THR A 217 -2.08 2.18 -6.44
CA THR A 217 -3.43 1.79 -5.98
C THR A 217 -4.35 1.50 -7.16
N PHE A 218 -4.35 2.35 -8.18
CA PHE A 218 -5.12 2.14 -9.41
C PHE A 218 -4.72 0.85 -10.11
N ALA A 219 -3.42 0.63 -10.31
CA ALA A 219 -2.93 -0.59 -10.95
C ALA A 219 -3.35 -1.85 -10.20
N THR A 220 -3.33 -1.81 -8.87
CA THR A 220 -3.67 -2.96 -8.03
C THR A 220 -5.18 -3.20 -7.94
N LEU A 221 -5.99 -2.19 -7.61
CA LEU A 221 -7.44 -2.36 -7.41
C LEU A 221 -8.21 -2.57 -8.71
N TYR A 222 -7.77 -1.95 -9.80
CA TYR A 222 -8.46 -2.04 -11.08
C TYR A 222 -7.82 -3.05 -12.03
N GLY A 223 -6.65 -3.59 -11.70
CA GLY A 223 -5.92 -4.51 -12.58
C GLY A 223 -5.64 -3.91 -13.95
N ARG A 224 -5.40 -2.60 -14.01
CA ARG A 224 -5.16 -1.82 -15.23
C ARG A 224 -3.88 -1.03 -15.13
N SER A 225 -3.17 -0.92 -16.23
CA SER A 225 -1.95 -0.11 -16.27
C SER A 225 -2.26 1.39 -16.09
N PRO A 226 -1.55 2.10 -15.22
CA PRO A 226 -1.60 3.55 -15.15
C PRO A 226 -0.77 4.22 -16.27
N VAL A 227 0.06 3.47 -17.00
CA VAL A 227 0.95 4.01 -18.04
C VAL A 227 0.11 4.58 -19.19
N GLY A 228 0.39 5.83 -19.53
CA GLY A 228 -0.37 6.57 -20.55
C GLY A 228 -1.70 7.17 -20.06
N ASN A 229 -2.02 7.05 -18.77
CA ASN A 229 -3.17 7.74 -18.22
C ASN A 229 -2.98 9.25 -18.31
N SER A 230 -3.98 9.96 -18.84
CA SER A 230 -3.89 11.41 -19.06
C SER A 230 -4.01 12.23 -17.77
N TYR A 231 -4.50 11.64 -16.67
CA TYR A 231 -4.54 12.33 -15.39
C TYR A 231 -3.13 12.47 -14.81
N ARG A 232 -2.79 13.70 -14.48
CA ARG A 232 -1.63 14.08 -13.67
C ARG A 232 -2.13 14.93 -12.53
N ALA A 233 -1.70 14.65 -11.31
CA ALA A 233 -2.11 15.46 -10.17
C ALA A 233 -1.82 16.94 -10.43
N GLU A 234 -2.77 17.81 -10.06
CA GLU A 234 -2.56 19.27 -10.19
C GLU A 234 -1.23 19.69 -9.53
N GLY A 235 -0.39 20.39 -10.28
CA GLY A 235 0.97 20.78 -9.86
C GLY A 235 2.09 19.89 -10.37
N ILE A 236 1.81 18.71 -10.95
CA ILE A 236 2.81 17.95 -11.71
C ILE A 236 2.76 18.40 -13.16
N THR A 237 3.61 19.36 -13.50
CA THR A 237 3.67 19.96 -14.85
C THR A 237 4.60 19.20 -15.80
N ASP A 238 5.51 18.40 -15.25
CA ASP A 238 6.44 17.57 -16.03
C ASP A 238 5.76 16.26 -16.43
N GLU A 239 5.42 16.16 -17.72
CA GLU A 239 4.79 14.96 -18.31
C GLU A 239 5.69 13.74 -18.29
N ALA A 240 6.98 13.94 -18.52
CA ALA A 240 7.94 12.84 -18.52
C ALA A 240 8.07 12.24 -17.13
N LEU A 241 8.12 13.09 -16.10
CA LEU A 241 8.14 12.66 -14.70
C LEU A 241 6.85 11.91 -14.33
N ALA A 242 5.69 12.43 -14.72
CA ALA A 242 4.42 11.74 -14.47
C ALA A 242 4.39 10.34 -15.11
N THR A 243 4.86 10.22 -16.36
CA THR A 243 4.98 8.95 -17.08
C THR A 243 5.95 7.99 -16.41
N GLN A 244 7.09 8.50 -15.92
CA GLN A 244 8.05 7.69 -15.16
C GLN A 244 7.44 7.12 -13.88
N LEU A 245 6.66 7.92 -13.12
CA LEU A 245 5.97 7.44 -11.91
C LEU A 245 4.88 6.42 -12.24
N GLN A 246 4.14 6.60 -13.33
CA GLN A 246 3.19 5.61 -13.83
C GLN A 246 3.89 4.27 -14.16
N GLN A 247 5.05 4.34 -14.83
CA GLN A 247 5.82 3.15 -15.19
C GLN A 247 6.37 2.44 -13.95
N VAL A 248 6.89 3.17 -12.97
CA VAL A 248 7.32 2.60 -11.67
C VAL A 248 6.18 1.85 -11.00
N ALA A 249 5.00 2.48 -10.92
CA ALA A 249 3.82 1.84 -10.32
C ALA A 249 3.43 0.55 -11.03
N GLN A 250 3.41 0.57 -12.37
CA GLN A 250 3.10 -0.62 -13.17
C GLN A 250 4.10 -1.75 -12.95
N ASP A 251 5.39 -1.44 -13.03
CA ASP A 251 6.46 -2.42 -12.91
C ASP A 251 6.45 -3.08 -11.53
N VAL A 252 6.29 -2.27 -10.47
CA VAL A 252 6.26 -2.77 -9.09
C VAL A 252 5.06 -3.66 -8.86
N VAL A 253 3.87 -3.26 -9.30
CA VAL A 253 2.67 -4.10 -9.18
C VAL A 253 2.85 -5.41 -9.93
N THR A 254 3.35 -5.37 -11.17
CA THR A 254 3.62 -6.57 -11.97
C THR A 254 4.62 -7.50 -11.27
N GLN A 255 5.75 -6.98 -10.83
CA GLN A 255 6.79 -7.76 -10.15
C GLN A 255 6.31 -8.32 -8.82
N PHE A 256 5.58 -7.54 -8.02
CA PHE A 256 5.08 -7.94 -6.71
C PHE A 256 4.14 -9.14 -6.80
N PHE A 257 3.26 -9.17 -7.79
CA PHE A 257 2.32 -10.28 -7.99
C PHE A 257 2.86 -11.42 -8.85
N GLN A 258 3.99 -11.24 -9.52
CA GLN A 258 4.70 -12.33 -10.24
C GLN A 258 5.68 -13.10 -9.35
N ARG A 259 6.29 -12.44 -8.35
CA ARG A 259 7.20 -13.11 -7.38
C ARG A 259 6.48 -14.14 -6.53
N ASN A 260 5.16 -14.11 -6.53
CA ASN A 260 4.33 -14.78 -5.57
C ASN A 260 3.28 -15.66 -6.25
#